data_ce67ad71a4f7227d275d02ff3b129bd3
#
_entry.id   ce67ad71a4f7227d275d02ff3b129bd3
#
_cell.length_a   1.000
_cell.length_b   1.000
_cell.length_c   1.000
_cell.angle_alpha   90.00
_cell.angle_beta   90.00
_cell.angle_gamma   90.00
#
_symmetry.space_group_name_H-M   'P 1'
#
loop_
_entity.id
_entity.type
_entity.pdbx_description
1 polymer ?
#
loop_
_entity_poly.entity_id
_entity_poly.type
_entity_poly.pdbx_seq_one_letter_code
_entity_poly.pdbx_strand_id
1 'polypeptide(L)'
;MWAAYIARAPRRLWLIRKENTNIIMCPVNYNTGKVELSIPIYEIRTRDFTLPLRLQYDSGGIKVSAGNGVAGLGWNVDFGPTVTRSIQGNPDEEGYLIYNPDFGSWDTSYMHKMTEGMAHEQPDVFFYSTFDAQGNFVFRRPEKSSESGSHIPVYLPLTSDKVETSDIRSGFQVTDGSGNIYRFKEAEYSNTGKITGWKLTDVTSLKQDRLSFSYVTQKLTYADSYDYYAV
;
A
#
# COMPACT_ATOMS: atom_id res chain seq x y z
N MET A 1 13.35 6.56 -7.10
CA MET A 1 12.50 7.76 -6.87
C MET A 1 11.28 7.63 -7.78
N TRP A 2 10.10 7.45 -7.22
CA TRP A 2 8.86 7.41 -7.97
C TRP A 2 8.34 8.83 -8.13
N ALA A 3 8.24 9.32 -9.35
CA ALA A 3 7.49 10.52 -9.66
C ALA A 3 6.16 10.07 -10.29
N ALA A 4 5.04 10.36 -9.63
CA ALA A 4 3.73 10.14 -10.20
C ALA A 4 3.50 11.18 -11.30
N TYR A 5 3.37 10.74 -12.54
CA TYR A 5 2.95 11.59 -13.63
C TYR A 5 1.44 11.45 -13.80
N ILE A 6 0.71 12.51 -13.54
CA ILE A 6 -0.75 12.53 -13.67
C ILE A 6 -1.07 12.82 -15.12
N ALA A 7 -1.46 11.79 -15.86
CA ALA A 7 -1.89 11.92 -17.24
C ALA A 7 -3.34 12.37 -17.34
N ARG A 8 -3.51 13.64 -17.71
CA ARG A 8 -4.69 14.28 -18.29
C ARG A 8 -6.03 14.11 -17.56
N ALA A 9 -6.31 15.04 -16.65
CA ALA A 9 -7.67 15.49 -16.44
C ALA A 9 -8.09 16.43 -17.61
N PRO A 10 -9.26 16.24 -18.24
CA PRO A 10 -9.72 17.17 -19.25
C PRO A 10 -10.19 18.46 -18.62
N ARG A 11 -9.38 19.49 -18.82
CA ARG A 11 -9.71 20.92 -18.78
C ARG A 11 -10.15 21.56 -17.46
N ARG A 12 -9.28 22.46 -17.06
CA ARG A 12 -9.33 23.59 -16.13
C ARG A 12 -8.75 23.30 -14.74
N LEU A 13 -7.42 23.46 -14.67
CA LEU A 13 -6.73 23.76 -13.42
C LEU A 13 -7.22 25.14 -12.94
N TRP A 14 -7.90 25.18 -11.80
CA TRP A 14 -8.09 26.40 -11.03
C TRP A 14 -7.05 26.37 -9.89
N LEU A 15 -6.03 27.19 -10.02
CA LEU A 15 -5.13 27.53 -8.92
C LEU A 15 -5.92 28.35 -7.90
N ILE A 16 -6.38 27.72 -6.83
CA ILE A 16 -6.91 28.45 -5.68
C ILE A 16 -5.73 28.83 -4.81
N ARG A 17 -5.29 30.08 -4.94
CA ARG A 17 -4.37 30.71 -3.99
C ARG A 17 -5.16 30.99 -2.71
N LYS A 18 -5.01 30.14 -1.70
CA LYS A 18 -5.53 30.43 -0.37
C LYS A 18 -4.55 31.37 0.32
N GLU A 19 -5.02 32.57 0.59
CA GLU A 19 -4.23 33.55 1.29
C GLU A 19 -3.86 33.08 2.71
N ASN A 20 -2.64 33.41 3.09
CA ASN A 20 -1.93 33.06 4.29
C ASN A 20 -2.66 33.39 5.59
N THR A 21 -2.83 32.39 6.44
CA THR A 21 -2.66 32.62 7.87
C THR A 21 -1.81 31.49 8.41
N ASN A 22 -0.50 31.68 8.39
CA ASN A 22 0.46 30.71 8.88
C ASN A 22 0.56 30.81 10.39
N ILE A 23 -0.32 30.11 11.10
CA ILE A 23 0.05 29.58 12.39
C ILE A 23 0.38 28.12 12.12
N ILE A 24 1.65 27.79 11.95
CA ILE A 24 2.12 26.41 11.97
C ILE A 24 1.95 25.93 13.41
N MET A 25 0.78 25.42 13.74
CA MET A 25 0.64 24.58 14.91
C MET A 25 1.37 23.29 14.57
N CYS A 26 2.49 23.03 15.24
CA CYS A 26 3.13 21.72 15.21
C CYS A 26 2.32 20.80 16.14
N PRO A 27 1.39 19.99 15.61
CA PRO A 27 0.63 19.06 16.45
C PRO A 27 1.60 18.00 16.96
N VAL A 28 1.67 17.88 18.29
CA VAL A 28 2.38 16.78 18.95
C VAL A 28 1.38 15.67 19.16
N ASN A 29 1.68 14.50 18.66
CA ASN A 29 0.93 13.30 18.99
C ASN A 29 1.26 12.88 20.43
N TYR A 30 0.32 13.09 21.33
CA TYR A 30 0.52 12.84 22.77
C TYR A 30 0.77 11.35 23.11
N ASN A 31 0.36 10.42 22.25
CA ASN A 31 0.60 8.99 22.45
C ASN A 31 2.03 8.58 22.12
N THR A 32 2.64 9.24 21.16
CA THR A 32 3.98 8.90 20.65
C THR A 32 5.03 9.95 21.00
N GLY A 33 4.62 11.15 21.44
CA GLY A 33 5.51 12.29 21.66
C GLY A 33 6.13 12.86 20.38
N LYS A 34 5.66 12.43 19.22
CA LYS A 34 6.20 12.86 17.92
C LYS A 34 5.48 14.09 17.41
N VAL A 35 6.22 14.94 16.72
CA VAL A 35 5.65 16.04 15.94
C VAL A 35 5.26 15.48 14.57
N GLU A 36 3.99 15.63 14.21
CA GLU A 36 3.44 15.27 12.92
C GLU A 36 3.02 16.54 12.20
N LEU A 37 3.75 16.93 11.17
CA LEU A 37 3.43 18.11 10.37
C LEU A 37 2.92 17.67 9.01
N SER A 38 1.75 18.20 8.61
CA SER A 38 1.17 17.95 7.30
C SER A 38 1.04 19.28 6.55
N ILE A 39 1.74 19.40 5.44
CA ILE A 39 1.72 20.58 4.58
C ILE A 39 0.94 20.23 3.30
N PRO A 40 -0.21 20.85 3.04
CA PRO A 40 -0.91 20.66 1.78
C PRO A 40 -0.11 21.30 0.64
N ILE A 41 0.22 20.52 -0.40
CA ILE A 41 0.95 20.98 -1.57
C ILE A 41 -0.04 21.32 -2.69
N TYR A 42 -0.96 20.41 -2.95
CA TYR A 42 -1.89 20.50 -4.06
C TYR A 42 -3.15 19.68 -3.79
N GLU A 43 -4.25 20.00 -4.46
CA GLU A 43 -5.49 19.25 -4.38
C GLU A 43 -6.02 18.99 -5.79
N ILE A 44 -6.16 17.72 -6.14
CA ILE A 44 -6.75 17.29 -7.40
C ILE A 44 -8.24 17.09 -7.16
N ARG A 45 -9.06 17.81 -7.91
CA ARG A 45 -10.51 17.68 -7.85
C ARG A 45 -11.05 17.19 -9.17
N THR A 46 -11.85 16.15 -9.11
CA THR A 46 -12.73 15.73 -10.20
C THR A 46 -14.17 16.00 -9.80
N ARG A 47 -15.13 15.49 -10.53
CA ARG A 47 -16.54 15.66 -10.18
C ARG A 47 -16.89 14.95 -8.86
N ASP A 48 -16.38 13.75 -8.66
CA ASP A 48 -16.77 12.89 -7.54
C ASP A 48 -15.60 12.64 -6.56
N PHE A 49 -14.35 12.95 -6.94
CA PHE A 49 -13.17 12.72 -6.11
C PHE A 49 -12.42 14.00 -5.77
N THR A 50 -11.89 14.02 -4.56
CA THR A 50 -10.95 15.04 -4.10
C THR A 50 -9.73 14.35 -3.53
N LEU A 51 -8.57 14.54 -4.17
CA LEU A 51 -7.29 13.99 -3.71
C LEU A 51 -6.37 15.11 -3.24
N PRO A 52 -6.20 15.28 -1.92
CA PRO A 52 -5.22 16.20 -1.38
C PRO A 52 -3.82 15.58 -1.44
N LEU A 53 -2.88 16.24 -2.10
CA LEU A 53 -1.45 15.91 -2.03
C LEU A 53 -0.83 16.64 -0.86
N ARG A 54 -0.24 15.90 0.07
CA ARG A 54 0.33 16.45 1.30
C ARG A 54 1.76 15.98 1.49
N LEU A 55 2.59 16.89 1.99
CA LEU A 55 3.90 16.60 2.50
C LEU A 55 3.76 16.36 4.00
N GLN A 56 4.12 15.16 4.46
CA GLN A 56 4.04 14.77 5.85
C GLN A 56 5.43 14.65 6.45
N TYR A 57 5.61 15.21 7.64
CA TYR A 57 6.83 15.08 8.43
C TYR A 57 6.56 14.27 9.68
N ASP A 58 7.35 13.24 9.91
CA ASP A 58 7.35 12.46 11.15
C ASP A 58 8.68 12.68 11.88
N SER A 59 8.61 13.25 13.07
CA SER A 59 9.78 13.48 13.93
C SER A 59 10.23 12.22 14.69
N GLY A 60 9.95 11.02 14.20
CA GLY A 60 10.28 9.74 14.84
C GLY A 60 11.76 9.46 15.09
N GLY A 61 12.61 10.44 14.81
CA GLY A 61 14.06 10.37 14.96
C GLY A 61 14.75 9.80 13.71
N ILE A 62 16.02 10.13 13.58
CA ILE A 62 16.89 9.60 12.52
C ILE A 62 17.31 8.20 12.92
N LYS A 63 16.87 7.19 12.20
CA LYS A 63 17.39 5.84 12.30
C LYS A 63 18.53 5.68 11.30
N VAL A 64 19.65 5.09 11.72
CA VAL A 64 20.82 4.86 10.87
C VAL A 64 20.49 4.06 9.60
N SER A 65 19.45 3.22 9.67
CA SER A 65 18.97 2.41 8.57
C SER A 65 17.82 3.05 7.76
N ALA A 66 17.36 4.24 8.14
CA ALA A 66 16.30 4.93 7.39
C ALA A 66 16.89 5.60 6.15
N GLY A 67 16.57 5.08 4.99
CA GLY A 67 16.88 5.74 3.73
C GLY A 67 16.19 7.11 3.62
N ASN A 68 16.78 8.01 2.87
CA ASN A 68 16.12 9.28 2.54
C ASN A 68 14.93 9.00 1.61
N GLY A 69 13.74 9.42 2.02
CA GLY A 69 12.57 9.44 1.13
C GLY A 69 12.73 10.47 0.01
N VAL A 70 11.80 10.46 -0.94
CA VAL A 70 11.76 11.40 -2.09
C VAL A 70 11.79 12.87 -1.65
N ALA A 71 11.18 13.17 -0.52
CA ALA A 71 11.06 14.52 0.01
C ALA A 71 12.14 14.87 1.05
N GLY A 72 13.08 13.96 1.32
CA GLY A 72 14.15 14.13 2.32
C GLY A 72 13.90 13.33 3.60
N LEU A 73 14.83 13.44 4.54
CA LEU A 73 14.81 12.68 5.78
C LEU A 73 13.63 13.09 6.67
N GLY A 74 12.83 12.10 7.08
CA GLY A 74 11.63 12.32 7.90
C GLY A 74 10.43 12.89 7.14
N TRP A 75 10.58 13.21 5.86
CA TRP A 75 9.51 13.67 5.01
C TRP A 75 8.97 12.56 4.11
N ASN A 76 7.66 12.47 4.02
CA ASN A 76 6.94 11.59 3.13
C ASN A 76 5.90 12.37 2.32
N VAL A 77 5.69 11.99 1.08
CA VAL A 77 4.61 12.54 0.26
C VAL A 77 3.46 11.54 0.26
N ASP A 78 2.32 11.99 0.75
CA ASP A 78 1.08 11.21 0.70
C ASP A 78 0.48 11.36 -0.70
N PHE A 79 0.54 10.26 -1.47
CA PHE A 79 0.00 10.17 -2.83
C PHE A 79 -1.40 9.54 -2.87
N GLY A 80 -2.03 9.34 -1.70
CA GLY A 80 -3.38 8.80 -1.59
C GLY A 80 -3.44 7.29 -1.35
N PRO A 81 -4.49 6.64 -1.81
CA PRO A 81 -4.79 5.25 -1.49
C PRO A 81 -3.70 4.26 -1.88
N THR A 82 -3.44 3.30 -1.00
CA THR A 82 -2.47 2.22 -1.19
C THR A 82 -2.98 0.91 -0.60
N VAL A 83 -2.43 -0.20 -1.08
CA VAL A 83 -2.47 -1.48 -0.38
C VAL A 83 -1.04 -1.82 0.02
N THR A 84 -0.82 -2.14 1.29
CA THR A 84 0.48 -2.57 1.80
C THR A 84 0.34 -3.90 2.52
N ARG A 85 1.43 -4.65 2.69
CA ARG A 85 1.42 -5.88 3.47
C ARG A 85 2.58 -5.95 4.45
N SER A 86 2.30 -6.58 5.58
CA SER A 86 3.30 -7.03 6.53
C SER A 86 3.55 -8.53 6.30
N ILE A 87 4.71 -8.85 5.76
CA ILE A 87 5.09 -10.24 5.45
C ILE A 87 5.45 -10.94 6.77
N GLN A 88 4.84 -12.13 6.98
CA GLN A 88 5.08 -12.98 8.14
C GLN A 88 5.90 -14.22 7.70
N GLY A 89 7.23 -14.04 7.62
CA GLY A 89 8.13 -15.06 7.12
C GLY A 89 8.32 -15.01 5.61
N ASN A 90 7.70 -15.90 4.85
CA ASN A 90 7.63 -15.83 3.38
C ASN A 90 6.31 -15.23 2.92
N PRO A 91 6.27 -14.61 1.74
CA PRO A 91 5.02 -14.17 1.14
C PRO A 91 3.96 -15.27 1.09
N ASP A 92 2.71 -14.92 1.33
CA ASP A 92 1.58 -15.87 1.34
C ASP A 92 1.54 -16.73 0.07
N GLU A 93 1.83 -16.12 -1.10
CA GLU A 93 1.89 -16.79 -2.40
C GLU A 93 3.11 -17.71 -2.59
N GLU A 94 4.02 -17.76 -1.63
CA GLU A 94 5.21 -18.62 -1.63
C GLU A 94 5.19 -19.63 -0.47
N GLY A 95 4.27 -19.47 0.48
CA GLY A 95 4.22 -20.30 1.68
C GLY A 95 2.81 -20.66 2.13
N TYR A 96 2.18 -19.74 2.85
CA TYR A 96 0.93 -19.97 3.58
C TYR A 96 -0.25 -20.44 2.70
N LEU A 97 -0.40 -19.92 1.48
CA LEU A 97 -1.49 -20.28 0.58
C LEU A 97 -1.20 -21.50 -0.30
N ILE A 98 0.07 -21.91 -0.41
CA ILE A 98 0.48 -23.04 -1.25
C ILE A 98 0.53 -24.34 -0.45
N TYR A 99 1.12 -24.28 0.74
CA TYR A 99 1.33 -25.45 1.57
C TYR A 99 0.18 -25.61 2.56
N ASN A 100 -0.71 -26.54 2.26
CA ASN A 100 -1.81 -26.90 3.14
C ASN A 100 -1.49 -28.23 3.83
N PRO A 101 -1.27 -28.26 5.16
CA PRO A 101 -1.05 -29.50 5.88
C PRO A 101 -2.35 -30.31 5.94
N ASP A 102 -2.25 -31.61 5.75
CA ASP A 102 -3.32 -32.50 6.13
C ASP A 102 -3.27 -32.73 7.66
N PHE A 103 -4.09 -31.97 8.39
CA PHE A 103 -4.14 -32.06 9.85
C PHE A 103 -4.66 -33.43 10.36
N GLY A 104 -5.20 -34.28 9.50
CA GLY A 104 -5.63 -35.62 9.84
C GLY A 104 -4.51 -36.65 9.90
N SER A 105 -3.35 -36.35 9.32
CA SER A 105 -2.14 -37.16 9.33
C SER A 105 -0.92 -36.30 9.66
N TRP A 106 0.04 -36.90 10.42
CA TRP A 106 1.35 -36.24 10.62
C TRP A 106 2.09 -36.24 9.28
N ASP A 107 1.94 -35.13 8.55
CA ASP A 107 2.64 -34.93 7.27
C ASP A 107 4.09 -34.54 7.54
N THR A 108 4.99 -35.54 7.53
CA THR A 108 6.44 -35.30 7.70
C THR A 108 7.02 -34.41 6.61
N SER A 109 6.42 -34.45 5.41
CA SER A 109 6.83 -33.56 4.30
C SER A 109 6.52 -32.09 4.60
N TYR A 110 5.36 -31.81 5.18
CA TYR A 110 5.00 -30.47 5.61
C TYR A 110 5.90 -29.96 6.73
N MET A 111 6.17 -30.81 7.74
CA MET A 111 7.08 -30.49 8.84
C MET A 111 8.50 -30.18 8.34
N HIS A 112 8.97 -30.93 7.34
CA HIS A 112 10.26 -30.67 6.70
C HIS A 112 10.27 -29.27 6.03
N LYS A 113 9.24 -28.93 5.26
CA LYS A 113 9.12 -27.62 4.64
C LYS A 113 9.06 -26.46 5.65
N MET A 114 8.43 -26.69 6.81
CA MET A 114 8.46 -25.71 7.90
C MET A 114 9.87 -25.50 8.46
N THR A 115 10.64 -26.57 8.67
CA THR A 115 12.02 -26.46 9.16
C THR A 115 12.95 -25.80 8.15
N GLU A 116 12.68 -25.96 6.87
CA GLU A 116 13.41 -25.27 5.79
C GLU A 116 12.94 -23.83 5.56
N GLY A 117 11.93 -23.36 6.29
CA GLY A 117 11.37 -22.01 6.12
C GLY A 117 10.57 -21.81 4.84
N MET A 118 10.16 -22.90 4.18
CA MET A 118 9.34 -22.84 2.96
C MET A 118 7.85 -22.73 3.27
N ALA A 119 7.39 -23.37 4.36
CA ALA A 119 6.00 -23.32 4.81
C ALA A 119 5.88 -22.46 6.06
N HIS A 120 4.83 -21.66 6.15
CA HIS A 120 4.53 -20.79 7.28
C HIS A 120 3.08 -20.96 7.72
N GLU A 121 2.86 -20.86 9.04
CA GLU A 121 1.53 -20.96 9.65
C GLU A 121 0.80 -19.62 9.73
N GLN A 122 1.54 -18.50 9.70
CA GLN A 122 0.97 -17.18 9.85
C GLN A 122 0.71 -16.56 8.49
N PRO A 123 -0.51 -16.05 8.23
CA PRO A 123 -0.79 -15.30 7.04
C PRO A 123 -0.14 -13.92 7.08
N ASP A 124 0.13 -13.37 5.92
CA ASP A 124 0.48 -11.97 5.77
C ASP A 124 -0.72 -11.08 6.15
N VAL A 125 -0.44 -9.94 6.76
CA VAL A 125 -1.47 -8.95 7.05
C VAL A 125 -1.44 -7.87 6.00
N PHE A 126 -2.55 -7.69 5.31
CA PHE A 126 -2.74 -6.66 4.30
C PHE A 126 -3.49 -5.48 4.88
N PHE A 127 -3.02 -4.28 4.56
CA PHE A 127 -3.65 -3.01 4.93
C PHE A 127 -4.02 -2.30 3.64
N TYR A 128 -5.25 -1.82 3.55
CA TYR A 128 -5.69 -1.01 2.42
C TYR A 128 -6.20 0.35 2.91
N SER A 129 -6.01 1.35 2.09
CA SER A 129 -6.66 2.65 2.23
C SER A 129 -7.37 3.02 0.94
N THR A 130 -8.50 3.67 1.07
CA THR A 130 -9.25 4.34 0.01
C THR A 130 -9.34 5.83 0.35
N PHE A 131 -10.08 6.63 -0.40
CA PHE A 131 -10.26 8.04 -0.04
C PHE A 131 -11.09 8.22 1.24
N ASP A 132 -12.00 7.31 1.52
CA ASP A 132 -12.99 7.44 2.59
C ASP A 132 -12.88 6.34 3.66
N ALA A 133 -12.16 5.26 3.39
CA ALA A 133 -12.07 4.11 4.27
C ALA A 133 -10.65 3.55 4.36
N GLN A 134 -10.41 2.82 5.43
CA GLN A 134 -9.20 2.03 5.63
C GLN A 134 -9.55 0.74 6.37
N GLY A 135 -8.80 -0.30 6.11
CA GLY A 135 -8.99 -1.58 6.79
C GLY A 135 -7.81 -2.50 6.59
N ASN A 136 -7.91 -3.64 7.25
CA ASN A 136 -6.93 -4.71 7.11
C ASN A 136 -7.64 -6.05 6.93
N PHE A 137 -6.96 -6.95 6.28
CA PHE A 137 -7.44 -8.30 6.03
C PHE A 137 -6.27 -9.27 5.95
N VAL A 138 -6.60 -10.55 6.08
CA VAL A 138 -5.72 -11.68 5.81
C VAL A 138 -6.40 -12.59 4.81
N PHE A 139 -5.64 -13.41 4.10
CA PHE A 139 -6.25 -14.44 3.28
C PHE A 139 -6.52 -15.71 4.09
N ARG A 140 -7.68 -16.30 3.87
CA ARG A 140 -8.00 -17.61 4.42
C ARG A 140 -7.18 -18.68 3.70
N ARG A 141 -6.54 -19.57 4.47
CA ARG A 141 -5.88 -20.74 3.90
C ARG A 141 -6.92 -21.63 3.20
N PRO A 142 -6.64 -22.12 1.99
CA PRO A 142 -7.50 -23.09 1.32
C PRO A 142 -7.65 -24.36 2.18
N GLU A 143 -8.87 -24.89 2.32
CA GLU A 143 -9.11 -26.12 3.09
C GLU A 143 -8.68 -27.36 2.31
N LYS A 144 -8.68 -27.27 0.98
CA LYS A 144 -8.29 -28.37 0.08
C LYS A 144 -7.34 -27.84 -1.00
N SER A 145 -6.45 -28.69 -1.47
CA SER A 145 -5.55 -28.34 -2.57
C SER A 145 -6.29 -28.02 -3.89
N SER A 146 -7.54 -28.48 -4.06
CA SER A 146 -8.40 -28.11 -5.18
C SER A 146 -8.88 -26.64 -5.14
N GLU A 147 -8.80 -25.98 -4.00
CA GLU A 147 -9.11 -24.56 -3.79
C GLU A 147 -7.88 -23.69 -3.90
N SER A 148 -6.73 -24.25 -4.26
CA SER A 148 -5.48 -23.54 -4.50
C SER A 148 -5.73 -22.45 -5.54
N GLY A 149 -5.37 -21.20 -5.18
CA GLY A 149 -5.64 -20.02 -6.00
C GLY A 149 -6.91 -19.24 -5.64
N SER A 150 -7.72 -19.71 -4.69
CA SER A 150 -8.84 -18.95 -4.15
C SER A 150 -8.35 -17.99 -3.07
N HIS A 151 -8.33 -16.71 -3.38
CA HIS A 151 -7.92 -15.64 -2.44
C HIS A 151 -9.17 -15.08 -1.75
N ILE A 152 -9.57 -15.70 -0.62
CA ILE A 152 -10.73 -15.26 0.16
C ILE A 152 -10.26 -14.36 1.29
N PRO A 153 -10.54 -13.04 1.26
CA PRO A 153 -10.14 -12.13 2.32
C PRO A 153 -11.01 -12.32 3.56
N VAL A 154 -10.38 -12.26 4.72
CA VAL A 154 -11.01 -12.20 6.05
C VAL A 154 -10.65 -10.86 6.66
N TYR A 155 -11.65 -10.03 6.88
CA TYR A 155 -11.47 -8.65 7.34
C TYR A 155 -11.32 -8.57 8.86
N LEU A 156 -10.45 -7.65 9.31
CA LEU A 156 -10.08 -7.44 10.71
C LEU A 156 -10.01 -5.93 11.03
N PRO A 157 -11.05 -5.26 11.51
CA PRO A 157 -12.41 -5.73 11.77
C PRO A 157 -13.26 -5.91 10.52
N LEU A 158 -14.47 -6.44 10.67
CA LEU A 158 -15.42 -6.57 9.56
C LEU A 158 -15.76 -5.19 8.98
N THR A 159 -15.77 -5.09 7.67
CA THR A 159 -16.07 -3.88 6.91
C THR A 159 -17.13 -4.16 5.84
N SER A 160 -17.73 -3.09 5.29
CA SER A 160 -18.60 -3.17 4.11
C SER A 160 -17.82 -3.18 2.79
N ASP A 161 -16.51 -2.97 2.86
CA ASP A 161 -15.66 -2.92 1.66
C ASP A 161 -15.41 -4.33 1.14
N LYS A 162 -15.23 -4.45 -0.17
CA LYS A 162 -14.94 -5.71 -0.83
C LYS A 162 -13.57 -5.66 -1.47
N VAL A 163 -12.68 -6.56 -1.06
CA VAL A 163 -11.36 -6.75 -1.68
C VAL A 163 -11.41 -7.98 -2.58
N GLU A 164 -10.91 -7.83 -3.79
CA GLU A 164 -10.83 -8.88 -4.80
C GLU A 164 -9.42 -8.92 -5.41
N THR A 165 -8.92 -10.13 -5.62
CA THR A 165 -7.71 -10.37 -6.40
C THR A 165 -7.79 -11.72 -7.08
N SER A 166 -7.24 -11.81 -8.27
CA SER A 166 -7.03 -13.08 -8.97
C SER A 166 -5.66 -13.68 -8.66
N ASP A 167 -4.70 -12.82 -8.39
CA ASP A 167 -3.33 -13.16 -8.01
C ASP A 167 -2.76 -11.99 -7.20
N ILE A 168 -2.25 -12.27 -6.02
CA ILE A 168 -1.67 -11.28 -5.09
C ILE A 168 -0.59 -10.45 -5.80
N ARG A 169 0.22 -11.09 -6.65
CA ARG A 169 1.29 -10.42 -7.39
C ARG A 169 0.78 -9.41 -8.42
N SER A 170 -0.39 -9.67 -8.99
CA SER A 170 -0.98 -8.79 -10.03
C SER A 170 -1.76 -7.61 -9.45
N GLY A 171 -2.01 -7.61 -8.14
CA GLY A 171 -2.63 -6.51 -7.43
C GLY A 171 -4.05 -6.77 -6.95
N PHE A 172 -4.73 -5.69 -6.57
CA PHE A 172 -6.01 -5.73 -5.88
C PHE A 172 -7.05 -4.80 -6.51
N GLN A 173 -8.30 -5.20 -6.40
CA GLN A 173 -9.44 -4.34 -6.59
C GLN A 173 -10.17 -4.19 -5.26
N VAL A 174 -10.37 -2.96 -4.82
CA VAL A 174 -11.15 -2.65 -3.63
C VAL A 174 -12.38 -1.88 -4.05
N THR A 175 -13.54 -2.35 -3.63
CA THR A 175 -14.81 -1.64 -3.79
C THR A 175 -15.23 -1.15 -2.42
N ASP A 176 -15.35 0.16 -2.24
CA ASP A 176 -15.77 0.75 -0.97
C ASP A 176 -17.28 0.64 -0.75
N GLY A 177 -17.73 0.95 0.48
CA GLY A 177 -19.15 0.94 0.83
C GLY A 177 -20.03 1.92 0.03
N SER A 178 -19.43 2.88 -0.67
CA SER A 178 -20.08 3.84 -1.56
C SER A 178 -20.17 3.36 -3.01
N GLY A 179 -19.56 2.22 -3.32
CA GLY A 179 -19.55 1.62 -4.66
C GLY A 179 -18.45 2.17 -5.58
N ASN A 180 -17.49 2.91 -5.05
CA ASN A 180 -16.31 3.32 -5.81
C ASN A 180 -15.33 2.15 -5.93
N ILE A 181 -14.73 2.00 -7.10
CA ILE A 181 -13.82 0.89 -7.42
C ILE A 181 -12.41 1.43 -7.54
N TYR A 182 -11.51 0.94 -6.68
CA TYR A 182 -10.09 1.25 -6.65
C TYR A 182 -9.29 0.08 -7.19
N ARG A 183 -8.35 0.32 -8.10
CA ARG A 183 -7.46 -0.72 -8.63
C ARG A 183 -6.02 -0.40 -8.31
N PHE A 184 -5.37 -1.35 -7.64
CA PHE A 184 -3.99 -1.27 -7.18
C PHE A 184 -3.16 -2.29 -7.95
N LYS A 185 -2.40 -1.86 -8.95
CA LYS A 185 -1.67 -2.78 -9.84
C LYS A 185 -0.17 -2.53 -9.90
N GLU A 186 0.28 -1.36 -9.44
CA GLU A 186 1.69 -1.02 -9.46
C GLU A 186 2.35 -1.52 -8.18
N ALA A 187 3.16 -2.57 -8.30
CA ALA A 187 3.79 -3.23 -7.16
C ALA A 187 5.02 -2.46 -6.65
N GLU A 188 5.16 -2.38 -5.34
CA GLU A 188 6.35 -1.90 -4.65
C GLU A 188 7.15 -3.06 -4.08
N TYR A 189 8.48 -3.00 -4.27
CA TYR A 189 9.38 -4.08 -3.88
C TYR A 189 10.28 -3.64 -2.73
N SER A 190 10.51 -4.55 -1.78
CA SER A 190 11.56 -4.41 -0.78
C SER A 190 12.95 -4.59 -1.39
N ASN A 191 14.00 -4.29 -0.60
CA ASN A 191 15.40 -4.55 -0.98
C ASN A 191 15.67 -6.04 -1.28
N THR A 192 14.84 -6.94 -0.76
CA THR A 192 14.94 -8.39 -0.98
C THR A 192 14.14 -8.86 -2.20
N GLY A 193 13.56 -7.95 -2.97
CA GLY A 193 12.75 -8.26 -4.15
C GLY A 193 11.34 -8.78 -3.85
N LYS A 194 10.91 -8.77 -2.58
CA LYS A 194 9.54 -9.16 -2.20
C LYS A 194 8.59 -7.97 -2.37
N ILE A 195 7.38 -8.22 -2.86
CA ILE A 195 6.36 -7.17 -2.97
C ILE A 195 5.84 -6.84 -1.57
N THR A 196 5.88 -5.56 -1.21
CA THR A 196 5.44 -5.04 0.09
C THR A 196 4.24 -4.12 -0.02
N GLY A 197 3.88 -3.70 -1.22
CA GLY A 197 2.73 -2.83 -1.43
C GLY A 197 2.31 -2.74 -2.88
N TRP A 198 1.15 -2.13 -3.09
CA TRP A 198 0.58 -1.84 -4.41
C TRP A 198 0.00 -0.44 -4.42
N LYS A 199 0.39 0.35 -5.41
CA LYS A 199 -0.10 1.71 -5.61
C LYS A 199 -1.38 1.74 -6.42
N LEU A 200 -2.20 2.76 -6.15
CA LEU A 200 -3.43 3.01 -6.88
C LEU A 200 -3.13 3.35 -8.35
N THR A 201 -3.65 2.57 -9.28
CA THR A 201 -3.53 2.84 -10.72
C THR A 201 -4.75 3.54 -11.29
N ASP A 202 -5.92 3.23 -10.80
CA ASP A 202 -7.13 3.95 -11.17
C ASP A 202 -8.22 3.83 -10.10
N VAL A 203 -9.07 4.83 -10.05
CA VAL A 203 -10.32 4.82 -9.29
C VAL A 203 -11.47 5.22 -10.19
N THR A 204 -12.60 4.54 -10.04
CA THR A 204 -13.83 4.81 -10.78
C THR A 204 -14.98 4.96 -9.79
N SER A 205 -15.70 6.09 -9.85
CA SER A 205 -16.87 6.30 -9.03
C SER A 205 -18.06 5.48 -9.53
N LEU A 206 -19.08 5.33 -8.68
CA LEU A 206 -20.35 4.75 -9.08
C LEU A 206 -20.99 5.52 -10.26
N LYS A 207 -20.71 6.82 -10.39
CA LYS A 207 -21.19 7.69 -11.47
C LYS A 207 -20.26 7.71 -12.70
N GLN A 208 -19.32 6.79 -12.78
CA GLN A 208 -18.36 6.66 -13.89
C GLN A 208 -17.37 7.83 -14.03
N ASP A 209 -17.15 8.59 -12.97
CA ASP A 209 -16.01 9.51 -12.93
C ASP A 209 -14.74 8.71 -12.67
N ARG A 210 -13.67 9.01 -13.41
CA ARG A 210 -12.44 8.20 -13.36
C ARG A 210 -11.20 9.07 -13.18
N LEU A 211 -10.35 8.64 -12.26
CA LEU A 211 -9.03 9.20 -12.03
C LEU A 211 -7.99 8.09 -12.22
N SER A 212 -6.98 8.33 -13.05
CA SER A 212 -5.93 7.36 -13.35
C SER A 212 -4.55 7.90 -12.98
N PHE A 213 -3.69 7.00 -12.49
CA PHE A 213 -2.33 7.29 -12.05
C PHE A 213 -1.35 6.47 -12.89
N SER A 214 -0.24 7.07 -13.21
CA SER A 214 0.91 6.40 -13.80
C SER A 214 2.16 6.71 -12.99
N TYR A 215 3.04 5.72 -12.85
CA TYR A 215 4.24 5.80 -12.04
C TYR A 215 5.46 5.62 -12.91
N VAL A 216 6.52 6.38 -12.62
CA VAL A 216 7.80 6.27 -13.30
C VAL A 216 8.87 5.96 -12.27
N THR A 217 9.57 4.86 -12.46
CA THR A 217 10.74 4.51 -11.62
C THR A 217 11.94 5.29 -12.11
N GLN A 218 12.58 6.03 -11.23
CA GLN A 218 13.82 6.73 -11.53
C GLN A 218 14.94 6.16 -10.67
N LYS A 219 15.99 5.66 -11.32
CA LYS A 219 17.23 5.27 -10.64
C LYS A 219 18.03 6.52 -10.30
N LEU A 220 18.36 6.71 -9.03
CA LEU A 220 19.28 7.75 -8.59
C LEU A 220 20.68 7.14 -8.46
N THR A 221 21.64 7.67 -9.21
CA THR A 221 23.03 7.29 -9.10
C THR A 221 23.77 8.41 -8.39
N TYR A 222 24.37 8.13 -7.25
CA TYR A 222 25.25 9.05 -6.55
C TYR A 222 26.70 8.84 -7.02
N ALA A 223 27.47 9.92 -7.03
CA ALA A 223 28.83 9.94 -7.58
C ALA A 223 29.84 9.04 -6.83
N ASP A 224 29.52 8.64 -5.61
CA ASP A 224 30.33 7.72 -4.79
C ASP A 224 29.74 6.31 -4.83
N SER A 225 30.03 5.56 -5.88
CA SER A 225 29.97 4.09 -6.08
C SER A 225 28.96 3.22 -5.29
N TYR A 226 27.93 3.78 -4.66
CA TYR A 226 26.83 3.05 -4.03
C TYR A 226 25.52 3.29 -4.78
N ASP A 227 25.02 2.25 -5.43
CA ASP A 227 23.70 2.28 -6.04
C ASP A 227 22.63 2.13 -4.94
N TYR A 228 21.95 3.22 -4.58
CA TYR A 228 20.76 3.17 -3.74
C TYR A 228 19.52 3.14 -4.64
N TYR A 229 18.68 2.12 -4.48
CA TYR A 229 17.36 2.09 -5.08
C TYR A 229 16.39 2.76 -4.10
N ALA A 230 15.89 3.94 -4.47
CA ALA A 230 14.77 4.56 -3.77
C ALA A 230 13.47 3.92 -4.28
N VAL A 231 12.74 3.29 -3.38
CA VAL A 231 11.42 2.71 -3.61
C VAL A 231 10.34 3.69 -3.17
#